data_1967cdcd6dfd2a5c0e8badf5c6850a62
#
_entry.id   1967cdcd6dfd2a5c0e8badf5c6850a62
#
_cell.length_a   1.000
_cell.length_b   1.000
_cell.length_c   1.000
_cell.angle_alpha   90.00
_cell.angle_beta   90.00
_cell.angle_gamma   90.00
#
_symmetry.space_group_name_H-M   'P 1'
#
loop_
_entity.id
_entity.type
_entity.pdbx_description
1 polymer ?
#
loop_
_entity_poly.entity_id
_entity_poly.type
_entity_poly.pdbx_seq_one_letter_code
_entity_poly.pdbx_strand_id
1 'polypeptide(L)'
;MTALFESGPKTKRRFVRVLRRAGAGALNLLFPPLCVGCRAPVFEPHSLCAACWGSISFLDGPACECCGYPFDIDPGPGTICSACHARPPAFAAARSVMRYDEGSKKLILALKRADRLDLAPAFGRWLDRSGRALLAEAELIVPVPLHPRRLWQRRYNQSAILAQRLAGLTGKQADLLILRKIRETPSQGEMPSAKARRRNVRGAFRVPPEAAPVLRGKSVLLIDDVFTTGATIDACARALKRAGAAKILVLTLARVVRPSASLI
;
A
#
# COMPACT_ATOMS: atom_id res chain seq x y z
N MET A 1 -34.06 -22.83 -51.32
CA MET A 1 -32.73 -22.33 -50.93
C MET A 1 -32.93 -21.36 -49.76
N THR A 2 -32.80 -21.85 -48.57
CA THR A 2 -33.10 -21.08 -47.34
C THR A 2 -31.76 -20.85 -46.63
N ALA A 3 -31.29 -19.61 -46.60
CA ALA A 3 -30.05 -19.23 -45.90
C ALA A 3 -30.35 -19.02 -44.42
N LEU A 4 -29.85 -19.91 -43.60
CA LEU A 4 -29.85 -19.77 -42.14
C LEU A 4 -28.73 -18.80 -41.73
N PHE A 5 -29.11 -17.68 -41.12
CA PHE A 5 -28.21 -16.70 -40.55
C PHE A 5 -27.69 -17.23 -39.21
N GLU A 6 -26.49 -17.78 -39.17
CA GLU A 6 -25.79 -18.12 -37.93
C GLU A 6 -25.25 -16.85 -37.27
N SER A 7 -25.91 -16.42 -36.20
CA SER A 7 -25.41 -15.36 -35.33
C SER A 7 -24.28 -15.88 -34.44
N GLY A 8 -23.04 -15.53 -34.77
CA GLY A 8 -21.82 -15.98 -34.08
C GLY A 8 -21.69 -15.52 -32.62
N PRO A 9 -20.80 -16.16 -31.83
CA PRO A 9 -20.69 -16.03 -30.35
C PRO A 9 -20.31 -14.62 -29.83
N LYS A 10 -19.89 -13.72 -30.72
CA LYS A 10 -19.54 -12.32 -30.35
C LYS A 10 -20.76 -11.46 -30.01
N THR A 11 -21.91 -11.72 -30.65
CA THR A 11 -23.16 -10.95 -30.44
C THR A 11 -23.78 -11.28 -29.07
N LYS A 12 -23.76 -12.54 -28.64
CA LYS A 12 -24.26 -12.95 -27.30
C LYS A 12 -23.47 -12.33 -26.16
N ARG A 13 -22.14 -12.23 -26.27
CA ARG A 13 -21.29 -11.59 -25.26
C ARG A 13 -21.54 -10.08 -25.15
N ARG A 14 -21.85 -9.40 -26.25
CA ARG A 14 -22.16 -7.97 -26.28
C ARG A 14 -23.53 -7.70 -25.64
N PHE A 15 -24.53 -8.52 -25.91
CA PHE A 15 -25.89 -8.40 -25.36
C PHE A 15 -25.91 -8.65 -23.84
N VAL A 16 -25.23 -9.69 -23.36
CA VAL A 16 -25.07 -9.96 -21.92
C VAL A 16 -24.35 -8.81 -21.17
N ARG A 17 -23.41 -8.15 -21.85
CA ARG A 17 -22.67 -7.00 -21.28
C ARG A 17 -23.56 -5.75 -21.17
N VAL A 18 -24.45 -5.54 -22.12
CA VAL A 18 -25.43 -4.44 -22.12
C VAL A 18 -26.51 -4.66 -21.05
N LEU A 19 -27.06 -5.87 -20.97
CA LEU A 19 -28.04 -6.23 -19.93
C LEU A 19 -27.47 -6.14 -18.51
N ARG A 20 -26.20 -6.57 -18.32
CA ARG A 20 -25.51 -6.38 -17.03
C ARG A 20 -25.30 -4.91 -16.68
N ARG A 21 -25.02 -4.05 -17.65
CA ARG A 21 -24.89 -2.60 -17.43
C ARG A 21 -26.22 -1.92 -17.13
N ALA A 22 -27.28 -2.30 -17.82
CA ALA A 22 -28.62 -1.79 -17.57
C ALA A 22 -29.16 -2.24 -16.21
N GLY A 23 -28.97 -3.50 -15.85
CA GLY A 23 -29.35 -4.03 -14.53
C GLY A 23 -28.54 -3.40 -13.38
N ALA A 24 -27.24 -3.15 -13.59
CA ALA A 24 -26.41 -2.42 -12.62
C ALA A 24 -26.85 -0.95 -12.47
N GLY A 25 -27.32 -0.30 -13.56
CA GLY A 25 -27.86 1.05 -13.53
C GLY A 25 -29.14 1.17 -12.69
N ALA A 26 -30.08 0.22 -12.85
CA ALA A 26 -31.31 0.17 -12.08
C ALA A 26 -31.08 -0.14 -10.59
N LEU A 27 -30.15 -1.05 -10.30
CA LEU A 27 -29.72 -1.32 -8.92
C LEU A 27 -29.03 -0.12 -8.28
N ASN A 28 -28.21 0.60 -9.02
CA ASN A 28 -27.54 1.82 -8.51
C ASN A 28 -28.50 2.99 -8.26
N LEU A 29 -29.69 2.98 -8.88
CA LEU A 29 -30.73 3.98 -8.60
C LEU A 29 -31.39 3.73 -7.23
N LEU A 30 -31.59 2.46 -6.86
CA LEU A 30 -32.17 2.05 -5.59
C LEU A 30 -31.13 1.95 -4.46
N PHE A 31 -29.91 1.54 -4.80
CA PHE A 31 -28.76 1.38 -3.88
C PHE A 31 -27.52 2.05 -4.46
N PRO A 32 -27.44 3.39 -4.44
CA PRO A 32 -26.29 4.08 -5.00
C PRO A 32 -25.01 3.69 -4.27
N PRO A 33 -23.89 3.54 -5.00
CA PRO A 33 -22.59 3.36 -4.38
C PRO A 33 -22.30 4.50 -3.40
N LEU A 34 -21.72 4.18 -2.26
CA LEU A 34 -21.44 5.15 -1.21
C LEU A 34 -19.94 5.47 -1.17
N CYS A 35 -19.64 6.76 -0.95
CA CYS A 35 -18.30 7.25 -0.69
C CYS A 35 -17.64 6.45 0.43
N VAL A 36 -16.46 5.89 0.16
CA VAL A 36 -15.73 5.09 1.16
C VAL A 36 -15.24 5.93 2.35
N GLY A 37 -15.23 7.27 2.23
CA GLY A 37 -14.90 8.21 3.31
C GLY A 37 -16.12 8.57 4.19
N CYS A 38 -17.11 9.26 3.63
CA CYS A 38 -18.22 9.87 4.36
C CYS A 38 -19.59 9.21 4.15
N ARG A 39 -19.68 8.20 3.29
CA ARG A 39 -20.94 7.51 2.94
C ARG A 39 -21.93 8.34 2.10
N ALA A 40 -21.56 9.51 1.61
CA ALA A 40 -22.37 10.22 0.61
C ALA A 40 -22.49 9.41 -0.69
N PRO A 41 -23.58 9.53 -1.45
CA PRO A 41 -23.72 8.85 -2.74
C PRO A 41 -22.59 9.26 -3.71
N VAL A 42 -22.11 8.30 -4.50
CA VAL A 42 -21.11 8.49 -5.53
C VAL A 42 -21.49 7.69 -6.78
N PHE A 43 -20.85 8.00 -7.92
CA PHE A 43 -21.16 7.30 -9.18
C PHE A 43 -20.50 5.94 -9.30
N GLU A 44 -19.32 5.75 -8.70
CA GLU A 44 -18.54 4.52 -8.82
C GLU A 44 -18.33 3.85 -7.45
N PRO A 45 -18.49 2.52 -7.38
CA PRO A 45 -18.17 1.77 -6.17
C PRO A 45 -16.71 1.96 -5.76
N HIS A 46 -16.47 1.99 -4.45
CA HIS A 46 -15.14 2.16 -3.86
C HIS A 46 -14.43 3.45 -4.29
N SER A 47 -15.19 4.52 -4.50
CA SER A 47 -14.66 5.85 -4.78
C SER A 47 -14.88 6.81 -3.61
N LEU A 48 -14.25 7.98 -3.67
CA LEU A 48 -14.50 9.11 -2.78
C LEU A 48 -15.39 10.13 -3.48
N CYS A 49 -16.23 10.83 -2.72
CA CYS A 49 -16.87 12.05 -3.20
C CYS A 49 -15.84 13.18 -3.33
N ALA A 50 -16.18 14.25 -4.07
CA ALA A 50 -15.27 15.37 -4.32
C ALA A 50 -14.73 16.00 -3.02
N ALA A 51 -15.56 16.19 -2.00
CA ALA A 51 -15.14 16.75 -0.71
C ALA A 51 -14.11 15.85 0.00
N CYS A 52 -14.34 14.53 0.06
CA CYS A 52 -13.39 13.60 0.66
C CYS A 52 -12.10 13.48 -0.16
N TRP A 53 -12.20 13.53 -1.49
CA TRP A 53 -11.01 13.52 -2.36
C TRP A 53 -10.17 14.77 -2.14
N GLY A 54 -10.78 15.94 -2.13
CA GLY A 54 -10.10 17.24 -1.90
C GLY A 54 -9.49 17.38 -0.50
N SER A 55 -9.91 16.56 0.48
CA SER A 55 -9.33 16.57 1.83
C SER A 55 -8.04 15.72 1.94
N ILE A 56 -7.66 14.98 0.90
CA ILE A 56 -6.47 14.13 0.92
C ILE A 56 -5.31 14.84 0.23
N SER A 57 -4.19 14.95 0.92
CA SER A 57 -2.93 15.44 0.35
C SER A 57 -2.17 14.29 -0.30
N PHE A 58 -2.37 14.08 -1.61
CA PHE A 58 -1.61 13.09 -2.37
C PHE A 58 -0.15 13.52 -2.55
N LEU A 59 0.76 12.55 -2.65
CA LEU A 59 2.21 12.76 -2.76
C LEU A 59 2.66 12.45 -4.20
N ASP A 60 2.18 13.27 -5.15
CA ASP A 60 2.47 13.12 -6.59
C ASP A 60 3.61 14.06 -7.06
N GLY A 61 4.16 14.90 -6.18
CA GLY A 61 5.21 15.88 -6.47
C GLY A 61 6.64 15.33 -6.30
N PRO A 62 7.65 16.23 -6.42
CA PRO A 62 9.05 15.87 -6.25
C PRO A 62 9.32 15.30 -4.86
N ALA A 63 10.14 14.26 -4.81
CA ALA A 63 10.38 13.55 -3.57
C ALA A 63 11.78 12.92 -3.54
N CYS A 64 12.28 12.68 -2.35
CA CYS A 64 13.54 11.97 -2.12
C CYS A 64 13.55 10.62 -2.85
N GLU A 65 14.53 10.39 -3.72
CA GLU A 65 14.63 9.15 -4.51
C GLU A 65 14.68 7.90 -3.63
N CYS A 66 15.32 8.00 -2.46
CA CYS A 66 15.42 6.88 -1.56
C CYS A 66 14.14 6.67 -0.74
N CYS A 67 13.70 7.65 0.07
CA CYS A 67 12.62 7.39 1.01
C CYS A 67 11.25 7.96 0.58
N GLY A 68 11.16 8.70 -0.53
CA GLY A 68 9.93 9.34 -0.99
C GLY A 68 9.45 10.50 -0.09
N TYR A 69 10.33 11.13 0.70
CA TYR A 69 9.98 12.34 1.45
C TYR A 69 9.73 13.49 0.46
N PRO A 70 8.56 14.14 0.51
CA PRO A 70 8.25 15.20 -0.45
C PRO A 70 9.17 16.41 -0.26
N PHE A 71 9.54 17.02 -1.36
CA PHE A 71 10.22 18.32 -1.39
C PHE A 71 9.23 19.43 -1.75
N ASP A 72 9.41 20.60 -1.19
CA ASP A 72 8.58 21.77 -1.49
C ASP A 72 8.92 22.38 -2.87
N ILE A 73 10.19 22.21 -3.30
CA ILE A 73 10.72 22.65 -4.60
C ILE A 73 11.42 21.45 -5.23
N ASP A 74 11.34 21.33 -6.55
CA ASP A 74 12.03 20.25 -7.27
C ASP A 74 13.54 20.47 -7.25
N PRO A 75 14.31 19.61 -6.56
CA PRO A 75 15.76 19.73 -6.47
C PRO A 75 16.49 19.03 -7.63
N GLY A 76 15.74 18.51 -8.62
CA GLY A 76 16.27 17.71 -9.72
C GLY A 76 16.34 16.21 -9.44
N PRO A 77 16.59 15.41 -10.50
CA PRO A 77 16.60 13.96 -10.43
C PRO A 77 17.73 13.41 -9.55
N GLY A 78 17.51 12.24 -8.95
CA GLY A 78 18.49 11.55 -8.11
C GLY A 78 18.69 12.13 -6.71
N THR A 79 17.97 13.21 -6.37
CA THR A 79 18.18 13.89 -5.08
C THR A 79 17.64 13.07 -3.91
N ILE A 80 18.45 12.93 -2.87
CA ILE A 80 18.08 12.28 -1.61
C ILE A 80 18.04 13.30 -0.47
N CYS A 81 17.12 13.13 0.47
CA CYS A 81 17.00 14.03 1.63
C CYS A 81 18.15 13.84 2.63
N SER A 82 18.41 14.87 3.44
CA SER A 82 19.48 14.87 4.46
C SER A 82 19.39 13.67 5.42
N ALA A 83 18.19 13.24 5.79
CA ALA A 83 18.01 12.08 6.66
C ALA A 83 18.50 10.77 6.00
N CYS A 84 18.25 10.57 4.71
CA CYS A 84 18.73 9.41 3.95
C CYS A 84 20.24 9.49 3.70
N HIS A 85 20.77 10.70 3.46
CA HIS A 85 22.21 10.92 3.32
C HIS A 85 22.95 10.57 4.61
N ALA A 86 22.49 11.11 5.75
CA ALA A 86 23.10 10.86 7.06
C ALA A 86 22.97 9.41 7.52
N ARG A 87 21.88 8.73 7.12
CA ARG A 87 21.61 7.33 7.50
C ARG A 87 20.89 6.60 6.38
N PRO A 88 21.62 6.00 5.45
CA PRO A 88 21.04 5.20 4.38
C PRO A 88 20.18 4.05 4.94
N PRO A 89 18.91 3.91 4.50
CA PRO A 89 18.06 2.80 4.91
C PRO A 89 18.47 1.50 4.21
N ALA A 90 17.93 0.38 4.70
CA ALA A 90 18.18 -0.93 4.09
C ALA A 90 17.35 -1.20 2.83
N PHE A 91 16.42 -0.34 2.45
CA PHE A 91 15.67 -0.41 1.19
C PHE A 91 16.26 0.56 0.15
N ALA A 92 16.03 0.29 -1.13
CA ALA A 92 16.55 1.09 -2.24
C ALA A 92 15.66 2.31 -2.54
N ALA A 93 14.36 2.11 -2.58
CA ALA A 93 13.40 3.17 -2.86
C ALA A 93 12.10 2.98 -2.08
N ALA A 94 11.45 4.07 -1.71
CA ALA A 94 10.14 4.06 -1.08
C ALA A 94 9.23 5.11 -1.70
N ARG A 95 7.93 4.79 -1.86
CA ARG A 95 6.89 5.74 -2.25
C ARG A 95 5.69 5.59 -1.30
N SER A 96 4.95 6.67 -1.15
CA SER A 96 3.72 6.68 -0.36
C SER A 96 2.64 7.41 -1.14
N VAL A 97 1.39 6.95 -1.04
CA VAL A 97 0.28 7.52 -1.80
C VAL A 97 -0.05 8.93 -1.32
N MET A 98 -0.12 9.13 -0.01
CA MET A 98 -0.63 10.38 0.57
C MET A 98 0.12 10.78 1.84
N ARG A 99 -0.03 12.02 2.24
CA ARG A 99 0.41 12.54 3.54
C ARG A 99 -0.47 11.95 4.65
N TYR A 100 0.13 11.60 5.78
CA TYR A 100 -0.62 11.19 6.97
C TYR A 100 -1.04 12.44 7.75
N ASP A 101 -2.22 12.94 7.47
CA ASP A 101 -2.83 14.15 8.02
C ASP A 101 -4.28 13.88 8.47
N GLU A 102 -5.03 14.90 8.86
CA GLU A 102 -6.41 14.74 9.33
C GLU A 102 -7.35 14.17 8.25
N GLY A 103 -7.15 14.46 6.97
CA GLY A 103 -7.96 13.92 5.87
C GLY A 103 -7.74 12.42 5.68
N SER A 104 -6.49 12.00 5.60
CA SER A 104 -6.10 10.61 5.36
C SER A 104 -6.24 9.72 6.60
N LYS A 105 -6.03 10.27 7.79
CA LYS A 105 -6.01 9.55 9.08
C LYS A 105 -7.31 8.78 9.34
N LYS A 106 -8.46 9.39 9.03
CA LYS A 106 -9.77 8.73 9.20
C LYS A 106 -9.89 7.46 8.36
N LEU A 107 -9.48 7.51 7.11
CA LEU A 107 -9.50 6.36 6.17
C LEU A 107 -8.54 5.25 6.61
N ILE A 108 -7.32 5.62 7.00
CA ILE A 108 -6.30 4.67 7.44
C ILE A 108 -6.70 4.00 8.76
N LEU A 109 -7.27 4.75 9.70
CA LEU A 109 -7.77 4.18 10.95
C LEU A 109 -9.00 3.29 10.72
N ALA A 110 -9.87 3.63 9.76
CA ALA A 110 -11.00 2.79 9.39
C ALA A 110 -10.53 1.46 8.78
N LEU A 111 -9.47 1.44 7.94
CA LEU A 111 -8.87 0.21 7.45
C LEU A 111 -8.31 -0.66 8.59
N LYS A 112 -7.92 -0.09 9.72
CA LYS A 112 -7.41 -0.83 10.90
C LYS A 112 -8.54 -1.52 11.70
N ARG A 113 -9.79 -1.25 11.40
CA ARG A 113 -10.96 -1.86 12.02
C ARG A 113 -11.55 -2.92 11.07
N ALA A 114 -11.97 -4.04 11.61
CA ALA A 114 -12.38 -5.22 10.84
C ALA A 114 -13.59 -5.00 9.90
N ASP A 115 -14.37 -3.95 10.10
CA ASP A 115 -15.60 -3.64 9.38
C ASP A 115 -15.41 -2.80 8.10
N ARG A 116 -14.19 -2.24 7.83
CA ARG A 116 -13.98 -1.32 6.71
C ARG A 116 -13.02 -1.84 5.63
N LEU A 117 -13.19 -3.11 5.28
CA LEU A 117 -12.45 -3.72 4.17
C LEU A 117 -12.90 -3.23 2.78
N ASP A 118 -14.04 -2.55 2.70
CA ASP A 118 -14.55 -1.86 1.51
C ASP A 118 -13.61 -0.76 0.99
N LEU A 119 -12.67 -0.27 1.83
CA LEU A 119 -11.60 0.64 1.45
C LEU A 119 -10.50 -0.02 0.60
N ALA A 120 -10.28 -1.33 0.76
CA ALA A 120 -9.15 -2.01 0.14
C ALA A 120 -9.10 -1.91 -1.40
N PRO A 121 -10.23 -1.96 -2.16
CA PRO A 121 -10.21 -1.76 -3.60
C PRO A 121 -9.74 -0.37 -4.02
N ALA A 122 -10.16 0.70 -3.31
CA ALA A 122 -9.70 2.06 -3.57
C ALA A 122 -8.20 2.20 -3.30
N PHE A 123 -7.76 1.75 -2.14
CA PHE A 123 -6.35 1.79 -1.73
C PHE A 123 -5.45 0.97 -2.64
N GLY A 124 -5.93 -0.18 -3.14
CA GLY A 124 -5.19 -0.97 -4.13
C GLY A 124 -4.91 -0.18 -5.42
N ARG A 125 -5.92 0.54 -5.95
CA ARG A 125 -5.75 1.39 -7.14
C ARG A 125 -4.80 2.57 -6.90
N TRP A 126 -4.85 3.18 -5.73
CA TRP A 126 -3.94 4.29 -5.39
C TRP A 126 -2.50 3.81 -5.20
N LEU A 127 -2.30 2.65 -4.58
CA LEU A 127 -0.99 2.01 -4.48
C LEU A 127 -0.43 1.65 -5.86
N ASP A 128 -1.25 1.07 -6.76
CA ASP A 128 -0.85 0.76 -8.13
C ASP A 128 -0.38 2.02 -8.88
N ARG A 129 -1.15 3.10 -8.81
CA ARG A 129 -0.80 4.39 -9.43
C ARG A 129 0.52 4.94 -8.89
N SER A 130 0.62 5.13 -7.56
CA SER A 130 1.80 5.75 -6.93
C SER A 130 3.02 4.83 -6.93
N GLY A 131 2.81 3.51 -6.98
CA GLY A 131 3.85 2.49 -6.98
C GLY A 131 4.31 2.04 -8.36
N ARG A 132 3.82 2.60 -9.46
CA ARG A 132 4.04 2.08 -10.82
C ARG A 132 5.50 1.78 -11.14
N ALA A 133 6.41 2.71 -10.86
CA ALA A 133 7.85 2.53 -11.08
C ALA A 133 8.43 1.39 -10.23
N LEU A 134 8.03 1.32 -8.95
CA LEU A 134 8.49 0.26 -8.04
C LEU A 134 7.92 -1.11 -8.44
N LEU A 135 6.66 -1.13 -8.89
CA LEU A 135 6.00 -2.34 -9.37
C LEU A 135 6.66 -2.88 -10.64
N ALA A 136 7.16 -2.02 -11.53
CA ALA A 136 7.88 -2.47 -12.73
C ALA A 136 9.13 -3.29 -12.38
N GLU A 137 9.81 -2.94 -11.30
CA GLU A 137 11.03 -3.61 -10.84
C GLU A 137 10.77 -4.80 -9.89
N ALA A 138 9.64 -4.82 -9.20
CA ALA A 138 9.34 -5.82 -8.18
C ALA A 138 8.94 -7.17 -8.80
N GLU A 139 9.49 -8.25 -8.26
CA GLU A 139 9.15 -9.63 -8.62
C GLU A 139 8.22 -10.29 -7.59
N LEU A 140 8.28 -9.84 -6.33
CA LEU A 140 7.52 -10.40 -5.23
C LEU A 140 6.97 -9.29 -4.34
N ILE A 141 5.69 -9.37 -3.99
CA ILE A 141 5.04 -8.46 -3.04
C ILE A 141 5.00 -9.13 -1.66
N VAL A 142 5.48 -8.43 -0.64
CA VAL A 142 5.53 -8.93 0.75
C VAL A 142 4.93 -7.90 1.69
N PRO A 143 3.92 -8.24 2.50
CA PRO A 143 3.39 -7.30 3.50
C PRO A 143 4.28 -7.24 4.75
N VAL A 144 4.30 -6.09 5.41
CA VAL A 144 4.82 -5.99 6.78
C VAL A 144 3.94 -6.83 7.72
N PRO A 145 4.51 -7.80 8.46
CA PRO A 145 3.73 -8.70 9.29
C PRO A 145 3.34 -8.08 10.63
N LEU A 146 2.18 -8.48 11.14
CA LEU A 146 1.80 -8.27 12.52
C LEU A 146 2.31 -9.42 13.41
N HIS A 147 2.53 -9.12 14.68
CA HIS A 147 2.74 -10.17 15.69
C HIS A 147 1.45 -11.00 15.88
N PRO A 148 1.50 -12.33 16.09
CA PRO A 148 0.33 -13.19 16.20
C PRO A 148 -0.74 -12.67 17.20
N ARG A 149 -0.34 -12.20 18.37
CA ARG A 149 -1.28 -11.60 19.34
C ARG A 149 -2.05 -10.41 18.77
N ARG A 150 -1.36 -9.53 18.03
CA ARG A 150 -1.99 -8.36 17.40
C ARG A 150 -2.85 -8.77 16.21
N LEU A 151 -2.46 -9.79 15.47
CA LEU A 151 -3.26 -10.37 14.39
C LEU A 151 -4.57 -10.95 14.94
N TRP A 152 -4.50 -11.67 16.04
CA TRP A 152 -5.69 -12.19 16.72
C TRP A 152 -6.63 -11.08 17.19
N GLN A 153 -6.11 -10.02 17.83
CA GLN A 153 -6.88 -8.85 18.26
C GLN A 153 -7.52 -8.08 17.10
N ARG A 154 -6.83 -7.96 15.96
CA ARG A 154 -7.29 -7.20 14.79
C ARG A 154 -8.03 -8.04 13.76
N ARG A 155 -8.03 -9.38 13.90
CA ARG A 155 -8.61 -10.38 12.99
C ARG A 155 -7.94 -10.45 11.62
N TYR A 156 -7.18 -9.43 11.19
CA TYR A 156 -6.47 -9.40 9.92
C TYR A 156 -5.24 -8.48 9.95
N ASN A 157 -4.38 -8.64 8.95
CA ASN A 157 -3.24 -7.77 8.69
C ASN A 157 -3.57 -6.82 7.54
N GLN A 158 -3.64 -5.52 7.82
CA GLN A 158 -3.95 -4.48 6.83
C GLN A 158 -2.98 -4.51 5.65
N SER A 159 -1.67 -4.62 5.94
CA SER A 159 -0.64 -4.67 4.91
C SER A 159 -0.78 -5.91 4.03
N ALA A 160 -1.26 -7.05 4.57
CA ALA A 160 -1.53 -8.25 3.80
C ALA A 160 -2.73 -8.07 2.86
N ILE A 161 -3.81 -7.43 3.31
CA ILE A 161 -4.97 -7.11 2.46
C ILE A 161 -4.56 -6.19 1.31
N LEU A 162 -3.76 -5.15 1.59
CA LEU A 162 -3.25 -4.25 0.56
C LEU A 162 -2.35 -4.98 -0.44
N ALA A 163 -1.46 -5.85 0.04
CA ALA A 163 -0.59 -6.67 -0.80
C ALA A 163 -1.38 -7.61 -1.71
N GLN A 164 -2.42 -8.30 -1.20
CA GLN A 164 -3.30 -9.15 -2.00
C GLN A 164 -4.06 -8.37 -3.06
N ARG A 165 -4.59 -7.19 -2.71
CA ARG A 165 -5.30 -6.33 -3.66
C ARG A 165 -4.38 -5.84 -4.77
N LEU A 166 -3.17 -5.41 -4.42
CA LEU A 166 -2.17 -4.97 -5.38
C LEU A 166 -1.71 -6.12 -6.29
N ALA A 167 -1.48 -7.30 -5.74
CA ALA A 167 -1.15 -8.51 -6.49
C ALA A 167 -2.24 -8.88 -7.52
N GLY A 168 -3.52 -8.84 -7.09
CA GLY A 168 -4.65 -9.09 -7.99
C GLY A 168 -4.84 -8.06 -9.09
N LEU A 169 -4.45 -6.79 -8.87
CA LEU A 169 -4.50 -5.72 -9.88
C LEU A 169 -3.35 -5.82 -10.89
N THR A 170 -2.17 -6.22 -10.43
CA THR A 170 -0.93 -6.19 -11.23
C THR A 170 -0.52 -7.55 -11.81
N GLY A 171 -1.19 -8.64 -11.40
CA GLY A 171 -0.82 -10.01 -11.76
C GLY A 171 0.47 -10.51 -11.11
N LYS A 172 1.06 -9.74 -10.17
CA LYS A 172 2.30 -10.10 -9.49
C LYS A 172 2.06 -11.09 -8.35
N GLN A 173 3.05 -11.91 -8.07
CA GLN A 173 3.02 -12.83 -6.94
C GLN A 173 3.08 -12.08 -5.61
N ALA A 174 2.27 -12.46 -4.63
CA ALA A 174 2.36 -12.00 -3.26
C ALA A 174 2.60 -13.19 -2.32
N ASP A 175 3.57 -13.06 -1.41
CA ASP A 175 3.77 -14.00 -0.32
C ASP A 175 3.50 -13.30 1.02
N LEU A 176 2.44 -13.72 1.69
CA LEU A 176 1.96 -13.09 2.92
C LEU A 176 2.64 -13.62 4.19
N LEU A 177 3.37 -14.72 4.08
CA LEU A 177 3.90 -15.46 5.23
C LEU A 177 5.43 -15.54 5.24
N ILE A 178 6.10 -15.15 4.16
CA ILE A 178 7.56 -15.24 4.00
C ILE A 178 8.32 -14.41 5.03
N LEU A 179 7.74 -13.33 5.51
CA LEU A 179 8.29 -12.49 6.57
C LEU A 179 7.43 -12.61 7.82
N ARG A 180 8.05 -12.94 8.97
CA ARG A 180 7.33 -13.12 10.24
C ARG A 180 7.79 -12.12 11.29
N LYS A 181 6.87 -11.63 12.10
CA LYS A 181 7.18 -10.85 13.30
C LYS A 181 7.25 -11.79 14.49
N ILE A 182 8.46 -12.04 14.98
CA ILE A 182 8.75 -13.06 16.00
C ILE A 182 8.79 -12.50 17.43
N ARG A 183 8.80 -11.18 17.60
CA ARG A 183 8.80 -10.54 18.90
C ARG A 183 7.67 -9.53 19.00
N GLU A 184 6.90 -9.62 20.08
CA GLU A 184 5.90 -8.59 20.40
C GLU A 184 6.62 -7.26 20.73
N THR A 185 6.10 -6.18 20.18
CA THR A 185 6.64 -4.84 20.40
C THR A 185 5.49 -3.87 20.66
N PRO A 186 5.63 -2.91 21.57
CA PRO A 186 4.67 -1.83 21.74
C PRO A 186 4.35 -1.12 20.43
N SER A 187 3.22 -0.43 20.38
CA SER A 187 2.81 0.32 19.20
C SER A 187 3.85 1.39 18.84
N GLN A 188 4.18 1.53 17.56
CA GLN A 188 5.11 2.57 17.10
C GLN A 188 4.61 4.00 17.40
N GLY A 189 3.27 4.18 17.50
CA GLY A 189 2.67 5.44 17.89
C GLY A 189 2.96 5.86 19.33
N GLU A 190 3.19 4.88 20.22
CA GLU A 190 3.45 5.09 21.65
C GLU A 190 4.92 5.40 21.96
N MET A 191 5.81 5.28 20.95
CA MET A 191 7.23 5.50 21.15
C MET A 191 7.61 6.99 21.08
N PRO A 192 8.32 7.56 22.08
CA PRO A 192 8.56 8.99 22.20
C PRO A 192 9.54 9.53 21.14
N SER A 193 10.44 8.72 20.59
CA SER A 193 11.47 9.17 19.66
C SER A 193 11.76 8.18 18.52
N ALA A 194 12.39 8.68 17.45
CA ALA A 194 12.84 7.83 16.33
C ALA A 194 13.89 6.78 16.79
N LYS A 195 14.75 7.13 17.75
CA LYS A 195 15.74 6.19 18.33
C LYS A 195 15.03 5.08 19.11
N ALA A 196 14.01 5.42 19.91
CA ALA A 196 13.19 4.45 20.64
C ALA A 196 12.44 3.52 19.68
N ARG A 197 11.83 4.05 18.61
CA ARG A 197 11.15 3.25 17.57
C ARG A 197 12.09 2.24 16.89
N ARG A 198 13.32 2.63 16.57
CA ARG A 198 14.31 1.71 15.98
C ARG A 198 14.73 0.61 16.95
N ARG A 199 14.99 0.96 18.23
CA ARG A 199 15.33 -0.02 19.26
C ARG A 199 14.19 -1.00 19.51
N ASN A 200 12.96 -0.51 19.50
CA ASN A 200 11.74 -1.30 19.70
C ASN A 200 11.59 -2.43 18.66
N VAL A 201 11.96 -2.22 17.39
CA VAL A 201 11.77 -3.21 16.32
C VAL A 201 13.03 -3.99 15.95
N ARG A 202 14.17 -3.72 16.60
CA ARG A 202 15.43 -4.42 16.33
C ARG A 202 15.29 -5.92 16.62
N GLY A 203 15.56 -6.78 15.62
CA GLY A 203 15.45 -8.23 15.74
C GLY A 203 14.02 -8.77 15.87
N ALA A 204 12.99 -7.92 15.61
CA ALA A 204 11.60 -8.33 15.73
C ALA A 204 11.08 -9.09 14.49
N PHE A 205 11.82 -9.08 13.38
CA PHE A 205 11.40 -9.68 12.10
C PHE A 205 12.40 -10.73 11.64
N ARG A 206 11.88 -11.82 11.08
CA ARG A 206 12.65 -12.96 10.55
C ARG A 206 11.98 -13.52 9.32
N VAL A 207 12.80 -13.97 8.36
CA VAL A 207 12.41 -14.88 7.29
C VAL A 207 12.75 -16.29 7.78
N PRO A 208 11.81 -17.24 7.76
CA PRO A 208 12.09 -18.63 8.08
C PRO A 208 13.13 -19.21 7.10
N PRO A 209 14.05 -20.07 7.56
CA PRO A 209 15.08 -20.66 6.68
C PRO A 209 14.51 -21.35 5.44
N GLU A 210 13.39 -22.02 5.58
CA GLU A 210 12.68 -22.72 4.51
C GLU A 210 12.14 -21.78 3.41
N ALA A 211 11.91 -20.51 3.75
CA ALA A 211 11.41 -19.49 2.81
C ALA A 211 12.54 -18.69 2.13
N ALA A 212 13.78 -18.78 2.63
CA ALA A 212 14.91 -18.02 2.08
C ALA A 212 15.20 -18.30 0.60
N PRO A 213 15.07 -19.54 0.08
CA PRO A 213 15.29 -19.83 -1.34
C PRO A 213 14.38 -19.02 -2.27
N VAL A 214 13.14 -18.74 -1.87
CA VAL A 214 12.17 -17.95 -2.64
C VAL A 214 12.63 -16.49 -2.82
N LEU A 215 13.40 -15.95 -1.87
CA LEU A 215 13.88 -14.55 -1.88
C LEU A 215 15.20 -14.36 -2.62
N ARG A 216 15.98 -15.43 -2.82
CA ARG A 216 17.34 -15.30 -3.33
C ARG A 216 17.38 -14.61 -4.69
N GLY A 217 18.11 -13.51 -4.76
CA GLY A 217 18.27 -12.70 -5.96
C GLY A 217 17.08 -11.84 -6.35
N LYS A 218 15.92 -11.94 -5.66
CA LYS A 218 14.71 -11.22 -6.05
C LYS A 218 14.67 -9.77 -5.59
N SER A 219 13.97 -8.97 -6.40
CA SER A 219 13.50 -7.63 -6.05
C SER A 219 12.14 -7.73 -5.35
N VAL A 220 12.08 -7.32 -4.08
CA VAL A 220 10.91 -7.45 -3.20
C VAL A 220 10.26 -6.10 -2.95
N LEU A 221 8.94 -5.99 -3.19
CA LEU A 221 8.12 -4.84 -2.80
C LEU A 221 7.47 -5.08 -1.44
N LEU A 222 7.93 -4.35 -0.44
CA LEU A 222 7.40 -4.38 0.92
C LEU A 222 6.21 -3.41 1.03
N ILE A 223 5.04 -3.91 1.47
CA ILE A 223 3.82 -3.12 1.64
C ILE A 223 3.54 -2.85 3.11
N ASP A 224 3.26 -1.59 3.45
CA ASP A 224 2.78 -1.20 4.79
C ASP A 224 1.68 -0.14 4.68
N ASP A 225 0.97 0.12 5.77
CA ASP A 225 -0.07 1.16 5.81
C ASP A 225 0.52 2.57 5.99
N VAL A 226 1.43 2.79 6.93
CA VAL A 226 1.96 4.13 7.25
C VAL A 226 3.48 4.13 7.45
N PHE A 227 4.15 4.90 6.62
CA PHE A 227 5.56 5.23 6.82
C PHE A 227 5.70 6.37 7.85
N THR A 228 6.09 6.04 9.07
CA THR A 228 6.33 7.05 10.12
C THR A 228 7.79 7.51 10.13
N THR A 229 8.65 6.80 10.83
CA THR A 229 10.10 7.02 10.88
C THR A 229 10.88 6.03 9.99
N GLY A 230 10.18 5.12 9.33
CA GLY A 230 10.77 4.02 8.57
C GLY A 230 11.37 2.89 9.42
N ALA A 231 11.31 2.96 10.75
CA ALA A 231 11.98 1.99 11.62
C ALA A 231 11.50 0.54 11.39
N THR A 232 10.18 0.33 11.29
CA THR A 232 9.59 -0.99 11.00
C THR A 232 10.02 -1.50 9.63
N ILE A 233 9.89 -0.64 8.63
CA ILE A 233 10.22 -0.93 7.24
C ILE A 233 11.70 -1.29 7.09
N ASP A 234 12.60 -0.50 7.70
CA ASP A 234 14.04 -0.76 7.69
C ASP A 234 14.40 -2.09 8.38
N ALA A 235 13.74 -2.42 9.49
CA ALA A 235 13.92 -3.70 10.17
C ALA A 235 13.45 -4.90 9.31
N CYS A 236 12.32 -4.78 8.61
CA CYS A 236 11.82 -5.76 7.65
C CYS A 236 12.76 -5.89 6.46
N ALA A 237 13.22 -4.78 5.88
CA ALA A 237 14.15 -4.76 4.75
C ALA A 237 15.46 -5.46 5.09
N ARG A 238 16.02 -5.22 6.29
CA ARG A 238 17.21 -5.94 6.80
C ARG A 238 16.97 -7.44 6.93
N ALA A 239 15.79 -7.85 7.38
CA ALA A 239 15.47 -9.28 7.49
C ALA A 239 15.39 -9.96 6.12
N LEU A 240 14.74 -9.31 5.14
CA LEU A 240 14.65 -9.81 3.76
C LEU A 240 16.01 -9.84 3.06
N LYS A 241 16.85 -8.81 3.22
CA LYS A 241 18.22 -8.79 2.66
C LYS A 241 19.09 -9.91 3.25
N ARG A 242 19.04 -10.13 4.57
CA ARG A 242 19.77 -11.25 5.19
C ARG A 242 19.33 -12.63 4.69
N ALA A 243 18.09 -12.74 4.22
CA ALA A 243 17.55 -13.97 3.62
C ALA A 243 17.85 -14.09 2.11
N GLY A 244 18.60 -13.15 1.52
CA GLY A 244 19.07 -13.23 0.13
C GLY A 244 18.31 -12.38 -0.87
N ALA A 245 17.37 -11.54 -0.47
CA ALA A 245 16.73 -10.58 -1.39
C ALA A 245 17.75 -9.57 -1.92
N ALA A 246 17.81 -9.39 -3.25
CA ALA A 246 18.76 -8.48 -3.91
C ALA A 246 18.37 -7.01 -3.70
N LYS A 247 17.10 -6.68 -3.88
CA LYS A 247 16.60 -5.31 -3.80
C LYS A 247 15.32 -5.26 -2.97
N ILE A 248 15.21 -4.25 -2.12
CA ILE A 248 13.97 -3.99 -1.36
C ILE A 248 13.41 -2.66 -1.80
N LEU A 249 12.19 -2.68 -2.26
CA LEU A 249 11.35 -1.54 -2.59
C LEU A 249 10.24 -1.43 -1.55
N VAL A 250 9.70 -0.24 -1.35
CA VAL A 250 8.70 0.01 -0.31
C VAL A 250 7.54 0.82 -0.86
N LEU A 251 6.32 0.40 -0.58
CA LEU A 251 5.14 1.15 -0.95
C LEU A 251 4.15 1.19 0.22
N THR A 252 3.68 2.39 0.56
CA THR A 252 2.77 2.59 1.70
C THR A 252 1.59 3.48 1.31
N LEU A 253 0.46 3.35 2.01
CA LEU A 253 -0.69 4.24 1.79
C LEU A 253 -0.39 5.66 2.22
N ALA A 254 0.27 5.84 3.37
CA ALA A 254 0.56 7.18 3.83
C ALA A 254 1.95 7.30 4.45
N ARG A 255 2.43 8.54 4.52
CA ARG A 255 3.62 8.86 5.29
C ARG A 255 3.42 10.09 6.17
N VAL A 256 4.07 10.06 7.32
CA VAL A 256 4.18 11.24 8.18
C VAL A 256 5.21 12.18 7.57
N VAL A 257 4.75 13.37 7.19
CA VAL A 257 5.61 14.48 6.76
C VAL A 257 5.67 15.46 7.92
N ARG A 258 6.84 15.64 8.49
CA ARG A 258 7.06 16.67 9.51
C ARG A 258 7.44 17.96 8.81
N PRO A 259 6.98 19.13 9.26
CA PRO A 259 7.57 20.37 8.81
C PRO A 259 9.09 20.25 9.00
N SER A 260 9.87 20.51 7.98
CA SER A 260 11.30 20.74 8.16
C SER A 260 11.39 21.87 9.18
N ALA A 261 12.09 21.64 10.28
CA ALA A 261 12.56 22.77 11.08
C ALA A 261 13.28 23.66 10.08
N SER A 262 12.73 24.84 9.84
CA SER A 262 13.34 25.84 8.98
C SER A 262 14.78 26.03 9.44
N LEU A 263 15.72 25.65 8.63
CA LEU A 263 17.08 26.16 8.76
C LEU A 263 16.98 27.64 8.37
N ILE A 264 16.68 28.48 9.37
CA ILE A 264 16.99 29.91 9.34
C ILE A 264 18.43 30.03 9.79
#